data_bb3fbfe68e119f76b34f8811c9e31996
#
_entry.id   bb3fbfe68e119f76b34f8811c9e31996
#
_cell.length_a   1.000
_cell.length_b   1.000
_cell.length_c   1.000
_cell.angle_alpha   90.00
_cell.angle_beta   90.00
_cell.angle_gamma   90.00
#
_symmetry.space_group_name_H-M   'P 1'
#
loop_
_entity.id
_entity.type
_entity.pdbx_description
1 polymer ?
#
loop_
_entity_poly.entity_id
_entity_poly.type
_entity_poly.pdbx_seq_one_letter_code
_entity_poly.pdbx_strand_id
1 'polypeptide(L)'
;MREQHRTYLVTGVAGFIGFHLSNLLLSKGYSVVGVDSLTDYYDVTLKRSRLEILHSFARFTFFKEDIANDDFPKTLSSVNFDVVIHLAAQAGVRYSIERPREYLDSNIVGTFNLLELSVSRGVEHLLCASTSSVYGSNNNMPFGESQKCDTPMSFYAATKKANEVMAHSYSHIHGLPTTMF
;
A
#
# COMPACT_ATOMS: atom_id res chain seq x y z
N MET A 1 19.94 -13.92 13.04
CA MET A 1 20.86 -13.02 12.28
C MET A 1 20.30 -12.53 10.92
N ARG A 2 19.33 -13.21 10.26
CA ARG A 2 18.70 -12.72 9.00
C ARG A 2 17.70 -11.56 9.19
N GLU A 3 17.08 -11.41 10.36
CA GLU A 3 16.09 -10.36 10.61
C GLU A 3 16.63 -8.92 10.57
N GLN A 4 17.88 -8.70 10.90
CA GLN A 4 18.50 -7.35 10.95
C GLN A 4 18.84 -6.75 9.58
N HIS A 5 18.64 -7.48 8.46
CA HIS A 5 19.00 -7.04 7.12
C HIS A 5 17.82 -6.98 6.15
N ARG A 6 16.58 -7.11 6.65
CA ARG A 6 15.39 -7.04 5.78
C ARG A 6 15.22 -5.66 5.19
N THR A 7 14.84 -5.64 3.92
CA THR A 7 14.45 -4.44 3.19
C THR A 7 12.95 -4.45 2.97
N TYR A 8 12.29 -3.37 3.35
CA TYR A 8 10.85 -3.19 3.21
C TYR A 8 10.55 -2.23 2.06
N LEU A 9 9.72 -2.64 1.11
CA LEU A 9 9.10 -1.73 0.16
C LEU A 9 7.83 -1.16 0.80
N VAL A 10 7.78 0.15 1.00
CA VAL A 10 6.61 0.84 1.56
C VAL A 10 6.03 1.78 0.51
N THR A 11 4.84 1.48 0.01
CA THR A 11 4.11 2.38 -0.88
C THR A 11 3.25 3.36 -0.07
N GLY A 12 3.06 4.59 -0.55
CA GLY A 12 2.42 5.64 0.23
C GLY A 12 3.30 6.15 1.38
N VAL A 13 4.62 6.10 1.19
CA VAL A 13 5.63 6.37 2.22
C VAL A 13 5.59 7.80 2.76
N ALA A 14 5.16 8.78 1.97
CA ALA A 14 5.00 10.17 2.39
C ALA A 14 3.63 10.45 3.05
N GLY A 15 2.72 9.46 3.07
CA GLY A 15 1.46 9.49 3.77
C GLY A 15 1.64 9.44 5.29
N PHE A 16 0.55 9.60 6.05
CA PHE A 16 0.60 9.60 7.52
C PHE A 16 1.12 8.27 8.07
N ILE A 17 0.47 7.17 7.72
CA ILE A 17 0.85 5.84 8.23
C ILE A 17 2.21 5.42 7.66
N GLY A 18 2.43 5.61 6.35
CA GLY A 18 3.66 5.22 5.67
C GLY A 18 4.90 5.90 6.25
N PHE A 19 4.80 7.19 6.56
CA PHE A 19 5.88 7.94 7.20
C PHE A 19 6.23 7.38 8.59
N HIS A 20 5.24 7.23 9.47
CA HIS A 20 5.48 6.78 10.84
C HIS A 20 6.03 5.35 10.89
N LEU A 21 5.49 4.47 10.04
CA LEU A 21 5.98 3.11 9.91
C LEU A 21 7.42 3.08 9.40
N SER A 22 7.71 3.83 8.33
CA SER A 22 9.06 3.88 7.74
C SER A 22 10.09 4.44 8.72
N ASN A 23 9.74 5.51 9.44
CA ASN A 23 10.58 6.07 10.49
C ASN A 23 10.88 5.05 11.60
N LEU A 24 9.88 4.28 12.02
CA LEU A 24 10.06 3.21 13.00
C LEU A 24 10.96 2.08 12.48
N LEU A 25 10.76 1.62 11.24
CA LEU A 25 11.59 0.57 10.63
C LEU A 25 13.05 1.03 10.53
N LEU A 26 13.28 2.24 10.04
CA LEU A 26 14.62 2.83 9.88
C LEU A 26 15.32 3.02 11.25
N SER A 27 14.59 3.48 12.27
CA SER A 27 15.13 3.62 13.63
C SER A 27 15.52 2.29 14.27
N LYS A 28 14.89 1.18 13.84
CA LYS A 28 15.26 -0.18 14.23
C LYS A 28 16.40 -0.79 13.38
N GLY A 29 16.93 -0.04 12.41
CA GLY A 29 18.06 -0.46 11.57
C GLY A 29 17.70 -1.27 10.34
N TYR A 30 16.41 -1.38 9.98
CA TYR A 30 15.97 -1.96 8.73
C TYR A 30 16.21 -1.02 7.55
N SER A 31 16.19 -1.54 6.33
CA SER A 31 16.24 -0.75 5.10
C SER A 31 14.81 -0.51 4.60
N VAL A 32 14.54 0.69 4.10
CA VAL A 32 13.23 1.04 3.53
C VAL A 32 13.41 1.62 2.13
N VAL A 33 12.70 1.01 1.20
CA VAL A 33 12.47 1.55 -0.15
C VAL A 33 11.08 2.17 -0.14
N GLY A 34 11.00 3.48 -0.24
CA GLY A 34 9.75 4.23 -0.21
C GLY A 34 9.27 4.62 -1.59
N VAL A 35 7.99 4.45 -1.87
CA VAL A 35 7.32 4.91 -3.09
C VAL A 35 6.14 5.80 -2.74
N ASP A 36 6.04 6.96 -3.39
CA ASP A 36 4.89 7.87 -3.29
C ASP A 36 4.82 8.76 -4.54
N SER A 37 3.64 8.96 -5.09
CA SER A 37 3.43 9.82 -6.26
C SER A 37 3.39 11.31 -5.90
N LEU A 38 3.28 11.64 -4.62
CA LEU A 38 3.16 13.01 -4.08
C LEU A 38 1.96 13.76 -4.68
N THR A 39 0.81 13.08 -4.81
CA THR A 39 -0.44 13.71 -5.23
C THR A 39 -0.80 14.89 -4.34
N ASP A 40 -1.49 15.86 -4.90
CA ASP A 40 -1.95 17.10 -4.24
C ASP A 40 -3.34 16.94 -3.56
N TYR A 41 -3.77 15.71 -3.31
CA TYR A 41 -5.03 15.43 -2.60
C TYR A 41 -5.08 16.13 -1.23
N TYR A 42 -3.93 16.31 -0.59
CA TYR A 42 -3.73 17.19 0.56
C TYR A 42 -2.35 17.87 0.45
N ASP A 43 -2.05 18.79 1.34
CA ASP A 43 -0.86 19.63 1.30
C ASP A 43 0.44 18.82 1.06
N VAL A 44 1.03 19.06 -0.13
CA VAL A 44 2.27 18.40 -0.56
C VAL A 44 3.48 18.82 0.29
N THR A 45 3.44 19.99 0.91
CA THR A 45 4.55 20.43 1.77
C THR A 45 4.70 19.53 2.97
N LEU A 46 3.59 19.04 3.53
CA LEU A 46 3.59 18.05 4.61
C LEU A 46 4.23 16.72 4.16
N LYS A 47 3.96 16.27 2.93
CA LYS A 47 4.60 15.07 2.37
C LYS A 47 6.12 15.26 2.23
N ARG A 48 6.55 16.42 1.74
CA ARG A 48 7.96 16.75 1.60
C ARG A 48 8.70 16.81 2.93
N SER A 49 8.12 17.46 3.95
CA SER A 49 8.72 17.50 5.29
C SER A 49 8.88 16.12 5.91
N ARG A 50 7.94 15.20 5.68
CA ARG A 50 8.07 13.80 6.09
C ARG A 50 9.23 13.10 5.37
N LEU A 51 9.37 13.30 4.08
CA LEU A 51 10.47 12.74 3.30
C LEU A 51 11.83 13.29 3.73
N GLU A 52 11.94 14.57 4.06
CA GLU A 52 13.17 15.18 4.59
C GLU A 52 13.65 14.44 5.85
N ILE A 53 12.72 14.12 6.76
CA ILE A 53 13.04 13.33 7.96
C ILE A 53 13.53 11.93 7.57
N LEU A 54 12.84 11.23 6.64
CA LEU A 54 13.22 9.90 6.23
C LEU A 54 14.58 9.90 5.50
N HIS A 55 14.88 10.92 4.71
CA HIS A 55 16.18 11.08 4.03
C HIS A 55 17.37 11.26 4.97
N SER A 56 17.14 11.60 6.25
CA SER A 56 18.23 11.62 7.25
C SER A 56 18.77 10.22 7.58
N PHE A 57 18.07 9.16 7.22
CA PHE A 57 18.53 7.79 7.43
C PHE A 57 19.27 7.26 6.21
N ALA A 58 20.49 6.78 6.39
CA ALA A 58 21.33 6.22 5.31
C ALA A 58 20.73 4.98 4.62
N ARG A 59 19.78 4.30 5.27
CA ARG A 59 19.12 3.10 4.75
C ARG A 59 17.74 3.38 4.14
N PHE A 60 17.45 4.64 3.79
CA PHE A 60 16.24 5.03 3.10
C PHE A 60 16.53 5.37 1.64
N THR A 61 15.75 4.79 0.74
CA THR A 61 15.75 5.13 -0.69
C THR A 61 14.33 5.51 -1.09
N PHE A 62 14.16 6.60 -1.82
CA PHE A 62 12.87 7.10 -2.25
C PHE A 62 12.72 7.12 -3.77
N PHE A 63 11.58 6.66 -4.24
CA PHE A 63 11.16 6.76 -5.63
C PHE A 63 9.87 7.58 -5.70
N LYS A 64 9.92 8.73 -6.39
CA LYS A 64 8.71 9.46 -6.74
C LYS A 64 8.07 8.78 -7.93
N GLU A 65 7.10 7.91 -7.68
CA GLU A 65 6.48 7.10 -8.72
C GLU A 65 5.00 6.85 -8.41
N ASP A 66 4.19 6.73 -9.46
CA ASP A 66 2.80 6.30 -9.34
C ASP A 66 2.73 4.78 -9.58
N ILE A 67 2.22 4.06 -8.59
CA ILE A 67 2.05 2.60 -8.68
C ILE A 67 1.09 2.18 -9.78
N ALA A 68 0.22 3.09 -10.26
CA ALA A 68 -0.70 2.83 -11.37
C ALA A 68 -0.04 2.91 -12.76
N ASN A 69 1.20 3.40 -12.85
CA ASN A 69 1.93 3.46 -14.11
C ASN A 69 2.34 2.05 -14.56
N ASP A 70 2.20 1.77 -15.87
CA ASP A 70 2.61 0.50 -16.47
C ASP A 70 4.12 0.24 -16.32
N ASP A 71 4.92 1.30 -16.22
CA ASP A 71 6.36 1.22 -16.04
C ASP A 71 6.81 1.11 -14.57
N PHE A 72 5.89 1.19 -13.61
CA PHE A 72 6.21 1.10 -12.18
C PHE A 72 7.07 -0.14 -11.82
N PRO A 73 6.78 -1.36 -12.30
CA PRO A 73 7.61 -2.52 -12.01
C PRO A 73 9.04 -2.39 -12.54
N LYS A 74 9.23 -1.67 -13.67
CA LYS A 74 10.55 -1.43 -14.28
C LYS A 74 11.38 -0.45 -13.45
N THR A 75 10.75 0.57 -12.86
CA THR A 75 11.40 1.55 -11.98
C THR A 75 12.10 0.88 -10.81
N LEU A 76 11.52 -0.20 -10.27
CA LEU A 76 12.09 -0.97 -9.17
C LEU A 76 12.91 -2.20 -9.63
N SER A 77 13.23 -2.33 -10.92
CA SER A 77 13.88 -3.52 -11.47
C SER A 77 15.23 -3.87 -10.84
N SER A 78 16.01 -2.87 -10.43
CA SER A 78 17.33 -3.04 -9.79
C SER A 78 17.29 -3.03 -8.25
N VAL A 79 16.10 -2.93 -7.65
CA VAL A 79 15.93 -2.79 -6.20
C VAL A 79 15.50 -4.12 -5.60
N ASN A 80 16.19 -4.55 -4.55
CA ASN A 80 15.81 -5.74 -3.80
C ASN A 80 15.02 -5.35 -2.54
N PHE A 81 13.97 -6.09 -2.28
CA PHE A 81 13.16 -5.97 -1.06
C PHE A 81 12.56 -7.35 -0.71
N ASP A 82 12.40 -7.58 0.58
CA ASP A 82 11.94 -8.87 1.12
C ASP A 82 10.44 -8.85 1.44
N VAL A 83 9.96 -7.72 1.93
CA VAL A 83 8.57 -7.52 2.39
C VAL A 83 7.98 -6.27 1.75
N VAL A 84 6.73 -6.37 1.33
CA VAL A 84 5.97 -5.23 0.78
C VAL A 84 4.91 -4.80 1.77
N ILE A 85 4.84 -3.49 2.06
CA ILE A 85 3.79 -2.88 2.87
C ILE A 85 3.06 -1.85 2.00
N HIS A 86 1.87 -2.23 1.55
CA HIS A 86 1.09 -1.45 0.62
C HIS A 86 0.10 -0.54 1.34
N LEU A 87 0.46 0.75 1.40
CA LEU A 87 -0.34 1.82 2.02
C LEU A 87 -0.77 2.90 1.01
N ALA A 88 -0.20 2.90 -0.20
CA ALA A 88 -0.62 3.81 -1.25
C ALA A 88 -2.06 3.49 -1.68
N ALA A 89 -2.91 4.50 -1.63
CA ALA A 89 -4.28 4.42 -2.10
C ALA A 89 -4.85 5.83 -2.24
N GLN A 90 -5.78 6.00 -3.17
CA GLN A 90 -6.68 7.13 -3.09
C GLN A 90 -7.71 6.85 -1.99
N ALA A 91 -7.67 7.65 -0.91
CA ALA A 91 -8.53 7.50 0.25
C ALA A 91 -9.71 8.48 0.21
N GLY A 92 -10.69 8.26 1.09
CA GLY A 92 -11.83 9.15 1.26
C GLY A 92 -13.11 8.66 0.57
N VAL A 93 -14.14 8.36 1.37
CA VAL A 93 -15.43 7.85 0.88
C VAL A 93 -16.14 8.87 0.00
N ARG A 94 -16.23 10.14 0.44
CA ARG A 94 -16.96 11.19 -0.28
C ARG A 94 -16.30 11.54 -1.61
N TYR A 95 -15.00 11.69 -1.62
CA TYR A 95 -14.25 12.01 -2.81
C TYR A 95 -14.36 10.93 -3.89
N SER A 96 -14.57 9.66 -3.49
CA SER A 96 -14.77 8.56 -4.44
C SER A 96 -16.05 8.68 -5.28
N ILE A 97 -17.02 9.51 -4.85
CA ILE A 97 -18.25 9.80 -5.59
C ILE A 97 -17.96 10.83 -6.69
N GLU A 98 -17.10 11.80 -6.39
CA GLU A 98 -16.78 12.91 -7.30
C GLU A 98 -15.71 12.52 -8.33
N ARG A 99 -14.73 11.72 -7.91
CA ARG A 99 -13.55 11.35 -8.70
C ARG A 99 -13.31 9.82 -8.73
N PRO A 100 -14.28 9.02 -9.17
CA PRO A 100 -14.18 7.54 -9.12
C PRO A 100 -12.99 7.00 -9.94
N ARG A 101 -12.62 7.68 -11.02
CA ARG A 101 -11.50 7.26 -11.87
C ARG A 101 -10.16 7.22 -11.11
N GLU A 102 -9.90 8.18 -10.23
CA GLU A 102 -8.67 8.20 -9.43
C GLU A 102 -8.58 6.98 -8.50
N TYR A 103 -9.72 6.48 -8.02
CA TYR A 103 -9.79 5.27 -7.20
C TYR A 103 -9.58 3.99 -8.02
N LEU A 104 -10.10 3.95 -9.24
CA LEU A 104 -9.84 2.83 -10.14
C LEU A 104 -8.35 2.72 -10.44
N ASP A 105 -7.73 3.82 -10.86
CA ASP A 105 -6.32 3.84 -11.25
C ASP A 105 -5.42 3.55 -10.04
N SER A 106 -5.53 4.30 -8.96
CA SER A 106 -4.66 4.13 -7.80
C SER A 106 -4.92 2.82 -7.04
N ASN A 107 -6.18 2.49 -6.74
CA ASN A 107 -6.48 1.37 -5.85
C ASN A 107 -6.55 0.03 -6.59
N ILE A 108 -7.07 -0.02 -7.81
CA ILE A 108 -7.20 -1.28 -8.54
C ILE A 108 -5.96 -1.54 -9.40
N VAL A 109 -5.66 -0.62 -10.33
CA VAL A 109 -4.51 -0.80 -11.24
C VAL A 109 -3.20 -0.79 -10.43
N GLY A 110 -3.04 0.16 -9.51
CA GLY A 110 -1.84 0.23 -8.67
C GLY A 110 -1.64 -1.01 -7.80
N THR A 111 -2.71 -1.54 -7.19
CA THR A 111 -2.62 -2.80 -6.43
C THR A 111 -2.28 -3.98 -7.33
N PHE A 112 -2.89 -4.06 -8.52
CA PHE A 112 -2.57 -5.10 -9.49
C PHE A 112 -1.08 -5.08 -9.88
N ASN A 113 -0.54 -3.93 -10.25
CA ASN A 113 0.88 -3.79 -10.57
C ASN A 113 1.79 -4.23 -9.42
N LEU A 114 1.39 -3.94 -8.17
CA LEU A 114 2.16 -4.33 -7.00
C LEU A 114 2.08 -5.84 -6.71
N LEU A 115 0.92 -6.47 -6.95
CA LEU A 115 0.77 -7.92 -6.85
C LEU A 115 1.67 -8.63 -7.87
N GLU A 116 1.65 -8.20 -9.15
CA GLU A 116 2.53 -8.73 -10.20
C GLU A 116 4.01 -8.56 -9.83
N LEU A 117 4.39 -7.36 -9.37
CA LEU A 117 5.75 -7.10 -8.91
C LEU A 117 6.13 -8.02 -7.74
N SER A 118 5.24 -8.21 -6.76
CA SER A 118 5.49 -9.05 -5.60
C SER A 118 5.71 -10.51 -5.96
N VAL A 119 4.90 -11.05 -6.87
CA VAL A 119 5.07 -12.41 -7.40
C VAL A 119 6.39 -12.54 -8.17
N SER A 120 6.66 -11.62 -9.10
CA SER A 120 7.87 -11.66 -9.92
C SER A 120 9.17 -11.57 -9.11
N ARG A 121 9.10 -10.94 -7.94
CA ARG A 121 10.24 -10.77 -7.02
C ARG A 121 10.32 -11.86 -5.95
N GLY A 122 9.31 -12.70 -5.82
CA GLY A 122 9.26 -13.73 -4.79
C GLY A 122 9.34 -13.15 -3.38
N VAL A 123 8.60 -12.07 -3.11
CA VAL A 123 8.62 -11.43 -1.79
C VAL A 123 8.15 -12.38 -0.69
N GLU A 124 8.75 -12.27 0.49
CA GLU A 124 8.43 -13.13 1.63
C GLU A 124 7.02 -12.88 2.17
N HIS A 125 6.52 -11.64 2.07
CA HIS A 125 5.21 -11.25 2.59
C HIS A 125 4.73 -9.95 1.97
N LEU A 126 3.45 -9.90 1.60
CA LEU A 126 2.74 -8.70 1.20
C LEU A 126 1.70 -8.33 2.27
N LEU A 127 1.86 -7.17 2.89
CA LEU A 127 0.90 -6.59 3.81
C LEU A 127 0.15 -5.46 3.09
N CYS A 128 -1.17 -5.54 3.01
CA CYS A 128 -2.02 -4.55 2.33
C CYS A 128 -3.01 -3.92 3.30
N ALA A 129 -3.04 -2.60 3.37
CA ALA A 129 -4.07 -1.91 4.12
C ALA A 129 -5.44 -2.10 3.45
N SER A 130 -6.44 -2.56 4.21
CA SER A 130 -7.84 -2.53 3.85
C SER A 130 -8.54 -1.33 4.51
N THR A 131 -9.80 -1.47 4.88
CA THR A 131 -10.59 -0.40 5.50
C THR A 131 -11.83 -0.97 6.17
N SER A 132 -12.26 -0.39 7.30
CA SER A 132 -13.55 -0.72 7.90
C SER A 132 -14.75 -0.39 6.99
N SER A 133 -14.57 0.42 5.96
CA SER A 133 -15.62 0.70 4.97
C SER A 133 -16.08 -0.53 4.18
N VAL A 134 -15.29 -1.61 4.13
CA VAL A 134 -15.67 -2.87 3.46
C VAL A 134 -16.86 -3.56 4.12
N TYR A 135 -17.10 -3.29 5.41
CA TYR A 135 -18.27 -3.82 6.12
C TYR A 135 -19.60 -3.21 5.65
N GLY A 136 -19.54 -2.08 4.91
CA GLY A 136 -20.68 -1.50 4.24
C GLY A 136 -21.84 -1.18 5.15
N SER A 137 -23.01 -1.79 4.89
CA SER A 137 -24.24 -1.61 5.67
C SER A 137 -24.34 -2.51 6.91
N ASN A 138 -23.27 -3.21 7.29
CA ASN A 138 -23.25 -4.03 8.49
C ASN A 138 -23.39 -3.15 9.76
N ASN A 139 -24.37 -3.48 10.61
CA ASN A 139 -24.62 -2.76 11.86
C ASN A 139 -24.13 -3.51 13.10
N ASN A 140 -23.53 -4.69 12.94
CA ASN A 140 -23.03 -5.50 14.06
C ASN A 140 -21.67 -4.98 14.51
N MET A 141 -21.67 -4.14 15.52
CA MET A 141 -20.43 -3.58 16.10
C MET A 141 -20.09 -4.25 17.44
N PRO A 142 -18.79 -4.38 17.78
CA PRO A 142 -17.64 -4.03 16.96
C PRO A 142 -17.48 -4.92 15.73
N PHE A 143 -16.88 -4.39 14.64
CA PHE A 143 -16.59 -5.20 13.47
C PHE A 143 -15.54 -6.25 13.78
N GLY A 144 -15.68 -7.43 13.17
CA GLY A 144 -14.73 -8.52 13.27
C GLY A 144 -14.50 -9.17 11.90
N GLU A 145 -13.32 -9.72 11.69
CA GLU A 145 -12.84 -10.20 10.40
C GLU A 145 -13.65 -11.39 9.85
N SER A 146 -14.40 -12.08 10.72
CA SER A 146 -15.31 -13.16 10.33
C SER A 146 -16.67 -12.68 9.81
N GLN A 147 -16.97 -11.39 9.93
CA GLN A 147 -18.23 -10.83 9.50
C GLN A 147 -18.26 -10.66 7.98
N LYS A 148 -19.47 -10.75 7.43
CA LYS A 148 -19.73 -10.58 6.01
C LYS A 148 -19.46 -9.12 5.58
N CYS A 149 -18.72 -8.92 4.48
CA CYS A 149 -18.31 -7.63 3.96
C CYS A 149 -18.39 -7.57 2.43
N ASP A 150 -19.54 -7.96 1.87
CA ASP A 150 -19.80 -8.03 0.41
C ASP A 150 -20.80 -6.98 -0.10
N THR A 151 -21.18 -6.03 0.74
CA THR A 151 -22.12 -4.94 0.40
C THR A 151 -21.51 -3.56 0.65
N PRO A 152 -20.40 -3.20 -0.04
CA PRO A 152 -19.76 -1.90 0.13
C PRO A 152 -20.69 -0.76 -0.26
N MET A 153 -20.72 0.32 0.53
CA MET A 153 -21.62 1.47 0.36
C MET A 153 -20.97 2.66 -0.38
N SER A 154 -19.74 2.53 -0.85
CA SER A 154 -19.03 3.55 -1.61
C SER A 154 -18.10 2.92 -2.63
N PHE A 155 -17.73 3.69 -3.66
CA PHE A 155 -16.77 3.24 -4.66
C PHE A 155 -15.38 2.99 -4.03
N TYR A 156 -14.97 3.84 -3.06
CA TYR A 156 -13.77 3.58 -2.26
C TYR A 156 -13.82 2.21 -1.58
N ALA A 157 -14.90 1.92 -0.85
CA ALA A 157 -15.07 0.62 -0.19
C ALA A 157 -15.04 -0.54 -1.18
N ALA A 158 -15.67 -0.38 -2.36
CA ALA A 158 -15.68 -1.38 -3.42
C ALA A 158 -14.27 -1.64 -3.95
N THR A 159 -13.46 -0.60 -4.18
CA THR A 159 -12.06 -0.78 -4.61
C THR A 159 -11.20 -1.47 -3.55
N LYS A 160 -11.39 -1.14 -2.28
CA LYS A 160 -10.65 -1.80 -1.19
C LYS A 160 -11.08 -3.26 -1.02
N LYS A 161 -12.38 -3.56 -1.15
CA LYS A 161 -12.86 -4.95 -1.17
C LYS A 161 -12.30 -5.73 -2.37
N ALA A 162 -12.23 -5.12 -3.53
CA ALA A 162 -11.59 -5.74 -4.70
C ALA A 162 -10.11 -6.07 -4.43
N ASN A 163 -9.37 -5.21 -3.72
CA ASN A 163 -7.99 -5.48 -3.33
C ASN A 163 -7.86 -6.73 -2.45
N GLU A 164 -8.79 -6.91 -1.48
CA GLU A 164 -8.82 -8.12 -0.66
C GLU A 164 -9.00 -9.39 -1.51
N VAL A 165 -9.95 -9.36 -2.45
CA VAL A 165 -10.25 -10.50 -3.32
C VAL A 165 -9.09 -10.78 -4.28
N MET A 166 -8.48 -9.75 -4.87
CA MET A 166 -7.29 -9.89 -5.72
C MET A 166 -6.11 -10.49 -4.93
N ALA A 167 -5.81 -9.97 -3.75
CA ALA A 167 -4.73 -10.47 -2.91
C ALA A 167 -4.94 -11.94 -2.51
N HIS A 168 -6.19 -12.32 -2.17
CA HIS A 168 -6.54 -13.71 -1.89
C HIS A 168 -6.31 -14.62 -3.10
N SER A 169 -6.73 -14.18 -4.30
CA SER A 169 -6.52 -14.92 -5.54
C SER A 169 -5.03 -15.14 -5.82
N TYR A 170 -4.21 -14.08 -5.68
CA TYR A 170 -2.76 -14.16 -5.88
C TYR A 170 -2.08 -15.06 -4.84
N SER A 171 -2.52 -14.99 -3.61
CA SER A 171 -2.04 -15.92 -2.57
C SER A 171 -2.32 -17.37 -2.92
N HIS A 172 -3.52 -17.68 -3.43
CA HIS A 172 -3.90 -19.05 -3.81
C HIS A 172 -3.15 -19.54 -5.05
N ILE A 173 -3.07 -18.71 -6.11
CA ILE A 173 -2.51 -19.12 -7.40
C ILE A 173 -0.99 -19.16 -7.38
N HIS A 174 -0.36 -18.17 -6.77
CA HIS A 174 1.09 -17.97 -6.81
C HIS A 174 1.79 -18.30 -5.49
N GLY A 175 1.06 -18.67 -4.45
CA GLY A 175 1.63 -18.93 -3.13
C GLY A 175 2.19 -17.67 -2.46
N LEU A 176 1.77 -16.46 -2.89
CA LEU A 176 2.23 -15.19 -2.30
C LEU A 176 1.66 -15.05 -0.89
N PRO A 177 2.47 -15.04 0.18
CA PRO A 177 1.97 -14.80 1.52
C PRO A 177 1.39 -13.38 1.63
N THR A 178 0.11 -13.26 1.96
CA THR A 178 -0.58 -11.96 2.06
C THR A 178 -1.28 -11.79 3.39
N THR A 179 -1.29 -10.56 3.91
CA THR A 179 -2.13 -10.14 5.04
C THR A 179 -2.84 -8.85 4.68
N MET A 180 -4.17 -8.87 4.76
CA MET A 180 -5.00 -7.66 4.70
C MET A 180 -5.27 -7.18 6.13
N PHE A 181 -5.17 -5.87 6.42
CA PHE A 181 -5.35 -5.31 7.78
C PHE A 181 -6.10 -3.97 7.75
#